data_224b2ee4c240ad0f8b9a03c406659b35
#
_entry.id   224b2ee4c240ad0f8b9a03c406659b35
#
_cell.length_a   1.000
_cell.length_b   1.000
_cell.length_c   1.000
_cell.angle_alpha   90.00
_cell.angle_beta   90.00
_cell.angle_gamma   90.00
#
_symmetry.space_group_name_H-M   'P 1'
#
loop_
_entity.id
_entity.type
_entity.pdbx_description
1 polymer ?
#
loop_
_entity_poly.entity_id
_entity_poly.type
_entity_poly.pdbx_seq_one_letter_code
_entity_poly.pdbx_strand_id
1 'polypeptide(L)'
;MAKRLLVLVISLTLVMFLAAGCKSSSTTAAGGGVPATSTASASAAPTACPSEASGFAKTKFVAHTALGFGAFHRYIYKPYRAGTFRSGAHGRLVAFIKAGVAALFIKREIRLAFAAAQNSPALCKLVVSPMRTVSETVQAAVSKLKHGDASGVGSVETAISQVESQASSQGANIVENANAPLS
;
A
#
# COMPACT_ATOMS: atom_id res chain seq x y z
N MET A 1 -11.87 34.89 -19.30
CA MET A 1 -10.43 34.84 -19.65
C MET A 1 -9.57 34.23 -18.53
N ALA A 2 -9.84 34.47 -17.26
CA ALA A 2 -9.05 33.93 -16.12
C ALA A 2 -8.90 32.38 -16.08
N LYS A 3 -9.94 31.63 -16.39
CA LYS A 3 -9.89 30.14 -16.36
C LYS A 3 -8.94 29.54 -17.40
N ARG A 4 -8.80 30.17 -18.59
CA ARG A 4 -7.87 29.71 -19.63
C ARG A 4 -6.41 29.99 -19.28
N LEU A 5 -6.17 31.09 -18.57
CA LEU A 5 -4.82 31.46 -18.12
C LEU A 5 -4.34 30.52 -17.01
N LEU A 6 -5.24 30.10 -16.11
CA LEU A 6 -4.93 29.14 -15.02
C LEU A 6 -4.52 27.76 -15.57
N VAL A 7 -5.23 27.27 -16.60
CA VAL A 7 -4.91 25.98 -17.23
C VAL A 7 -3.55 26.01 -17.94
N LEU A 8 -3.23 27.13 -18.61
CA LEU A 8 -1.92 27.31 -19.28
C LEU A 8 -0.74 27.36 -18.28
N VAL A 9 -0.93 28.01 -17.14
CA VAL A 9 0.11 28.09 -16.10
C VAL A 9 0.36 26.73 -15.48
N ILE A 10 -0.69 25.94 -15.21
CA ILE A 10 -0.56 24.57 -14.65
C ILE A 10 0.12 23.64 -15.65
N SER A 11 -0.17 23.76 -16.95
CA SER A 11 0.48 22.95 -17.99
C SER A 11 1.97 23.29 -18.15
N LEU A 12 2.34 24.54 -18.00
CA LEU A 12 3.73 24.99 -18.16
C LEU A 12 4.62 24.58 -16.98
N THR A 13 4.06 24.53 -15.76
CA THR A 13 4.81 24.07 -14.58
C THR A 13 5.06 22.57 -14.57
N LEU A 14 4.16 21.76 -15.17
CA LEU A 14 4.31 20.31 -15.22
C LEU A 14 5.46 19.87 -16.15
N VAL A 15 5.77 20.64 -17.18
CA VAL A 15 6.85 20.32 -18.15
C VAL A 15 8.24 20.62 -17.60
N MET A 16 8.38 21.54 -16.66
CA MET A 16 9.71 21.89 -16.08
C MET A 16 10.24 20.91 -15.04
N PHE A 17 9.40 20.01 -14.50
CA PHE A 17 9.87 19.03 -13.49
C PHE A 17 10.47 17.74 -14.08
N LEU A 18 10.43 17.54 -15.39
CA LEU A 18 10.96 16.34 -16.07
C LEU A 18 12.44 16.47 -16.52
N ALA A 19 13.10 17.60 -16.29
CA ALA A 19 14.45 17.87 -16.81
C ALA A 19 15.58 17.86 -15.73
N ALA A 20 15.31 17.41 -14.49
CA ALA A 20 16.36 17.20 -13.49
C ALA A 20 16.91 15.77 -13.62
N GLY A 21 17.63 15.56 -14.71
CA GLY A 21 18.27 14.30 -15.06
C GLY A 21 19.53 14.03 -14.23
N CYS A 22 19.77 12.80 -14.01
CA CYS A 22 20.94 12.17 -13.41
C CYS A 22 22.27 12.73 -13.93
N LYS A 23 23.06 13.33 -13.04
CA LYS A 23 24.48 13.59 -13.29
C LYS A 23 25.28 12.42 -12.71
N SER A 24 25.60 11.45 -13.55
CA SER A 24 26.54 10.39 -13.23
C SER A 24 27.96 10.94 -13.29
N SER A 25 28.66 10.93 -12.18
CA SER A 25 30.11 11.14 -12.15
C SER A 25 30.80 9.83 -12.52
N SER A 26 31.39 9.78 -13.71
CA SER A 26 32.24 8.67 -14.17
C SER A 26 33.63 8.81 -13.53
N THR A 27 34.00 7.86 -12.66
CA THR A 27 35.41 7.63 -12.31
C THR A 27 35.82 6.32 -12.98
N THR A 28 36.76 6.43 -13.89
CA THR A 28 37.35 5.33 -14.65
C THR A 28 38.22 4.46 -13.76
N ALA A 29 37.91 3.17 -13.64
CA ALA A 29 38.87 2.13 -13.29
C ALA A 29 38.51 0.87 -14.08
N ALA A 30 39.48 0.37 -14.85
CA ALA A 30 39.38 -0.77 -15.74
C ALA A 30 39.26 -2.09 -14.97
N GLY A 31 38.40 -2.99 -15.45
CA GLY A 31 38.34 -4.39 -14.99
C GLY A 31 37.02 -5.08 -15.29
N GLY A 32 36.97 -5.86 -16.36
CA GLY A 32 36.15 -7.05 -16.66
C GLY A 32 34.70 -7.13 -16.24
N GLY A 33 33.84 -6.98 -17.23
CA GLY A 33 32.59 -7.56 -17.59
C GLY A 33 31.60 -8.15 -16.55
N VAL A 34 30.41 -7.79 -16.65
CA VAL A 34 29.12 -8.46 -16.87
C VAL A 34 28.03 -7.41 -16.73
N PRO A 35 27.02 -7.35 -17.60
CA PRO A 35 25.93 -6.39 -17.48
C PRO A 35 25.08 -6.77 -16.27
N ALA A 36 25.12 -5.95 -15.23
CA ALA A 36 24.19 -6.05 -14.12
C ALA A 36 22.80 -5.63 -14.60
N THR A 37 21.99 -6.60 -14.97
CA THR A 37 20.53 -6.45 -15.09
C THR A 37 20.03 -6.00 -13.72
N SER A 38 19.60 -4.75 -13.63
CA SER A 38 18.90 -4.21 -12.45
C SER A 38 17.56 -4.90 -12.32
N THR A 39 17.56 -6.11 -11.83
CA THR A 39 16.35 -6.78 -11.36
C THR A 39 15.86 -5.99 -10.16
N ALA A 40 14.70 -5.34 -10.33
CA ALA A 40 13.96 -4.78 -9.21
C ALA A 40 13.85 -5.90 -8.16
N SER A 41 14.55 -5.74 -7.04
CA SER A 41 14.46 -6.68 -5.92
C SER A 41 13.02 -6.73 -5.44
N ALA A 42 12.27 -7.72 -5.92
CA ALA A 42 11.13 -8.21 -5.18
C ALA A 42 11.66 -8.51 -3.77
N SER A 43 11.10 -7.85 -2.75
CA SER A 43 11.46 -8.10 -1.35
C SER A 43 11.33 -9.60 -1.08
N ALA A 44 12.44 -10.30 -1.15
CA ALA A 44 12.49 -11.70 -0.76
C ALA A 44 11.98 -11.80 0.67
N ALA A 45 11.08 -12.73 0.94
CA ALA A 45 10.68 -13.03 2.30
C ALA A 45 11.94 -13.29 3.12
N PRO A 46 12.04 -12.80 4.36
CA PRO A 46 13.15 -13.15 5.21
C PRO A 46 13.20 -14.67 5.33
N THR A 47 14.34 -15.24 5.00
CA THR A 47 14.56 -16.68 5.05
C THR A 47 14.55 -17.20 6.49
N ALA A 48 14.70 -16.31 7.47
CA ALA A 48 14.60 -16.60 8.89
C ALA A 48 14.05 -15.40 9.65
N CYS A 49 13.20 -15.66 10.66
CA CYS A 49 12.75 -14.62 11.57
C CYS A 49 13.86 -14.29 12.59
N PRO A 50 13.96 -13.02 13.05
CA PRO A 50 14.96 -12.60 14.02
C PRO A 50 14.79 -13.34 15.35
N SER A 51 15.86 -13.50 16.11
CA SER A 51 15.82 -14.05 17.48
C SER A 51 15.29 -13.04 18.50
N GLU A 52 15.56 -11.75 18.27
CA GLU A 52 15.16 -10.66 19.13
C GLU A 52 14.30 -9.64 18.40
N ALA A 53 13.37 -9.01 19.11
CA ALA A 53 12.54 -7.95 18.56
C ALA A 53 13.33 -6.64 18.50
N SER A 54 13.32 -5.96 17.36
CA SER A 54 13.78 -4.59 17.30
C SER A 54 12.83 -3.65 18.05
N GLY A 55 13.37 -2.57 18.62
CA GLY A 55 12.59 -1.61 19.41
C GLY A 55 11.34 -1.14 18.67
N PHE A 56 10.19 -1.21 19.35
CA PHE A 56 8.89 -0.76 18.84
C PHE A 56 8.35 -1.49 17.59
N ALA A 57 8.90 -2.65 17.21
CA ALA A 57 8.45 -3.39 16.04
C ALA A 57 6.94 -3.70 16.11
N LYS A 58 6.46 -4.21 17.26
CA LYS A 58 5.03 -4.49 17.48
C LYS A 58 4.18 -3.23 17.39
N THR A 59 4.59 -2.14 18.03
CA THR A 59 3.86 -0.86 18.01
C THR A 59 3.77 -0.28 16.60
N LYS A 60 4.87 -0.31 15.84
CA LYS A 60 4.89 0.12 14.43
C LYS A 60 3.97 -0.74 13.57
N PHE A 61 4.02 -2.05 13.76
CA PHE A 61 3.13 -2.97 13.06
C PHE A 61 1.66 -2.61 13.31
N VAL A 62 1.24 -2.50 14.58
CA VAL A 62 -0.15 -2.16 14.94
C VAL A 62 -0.55 -0.80 14.36
N ALA A 63 0.30 0.22 14.48
CA ALA A 63 -0.01 1.56 13.98
C ALA A 63 -0.22 1.59 12.46
N HIS A 64 0.68 1.01 11.68
CA HIS A 64 0.57 0.98 10.23
C HIS A 64 -0.60 0.10 9.76
N THR A 65 -0.84 -1.02 10.43
CA THR A 65 -1.97 -1.90 10.09
C THR A 65 -3.30 -1.21 10.39
N ALA A 66 -3.44 -0.55 11.54
CA ALA A 66 -4.63 0.20 11.92
C ALA A 66 -4.96 1.33 10.93
N LEU A 67 -3.95 2.03 10.42
CA LEU A 67 -4.11 3.06 9.39
C LEU A 67 -4.51 2.45 8.04
N GLY A 68 -3.82 1.42 7.60
CA GLY A 68 -4.09 0.76 6.32
C GLY A 68 -5.46 0.12 6.26
N PHE A 69 -5.85 -0.65 7.27
CA PHE A 69 -7.13 -1.34 7.35
C PHE A 69 -8.29 -0.37 7.56
N GLY A 70 -8.11 0.64 8.42
CA GLY A 70 -9.10 1.70 8.60
C GLY A 70 -9.38 2.49 7.30
N ALA A 71 -8.32 2.79 6.52
CA ALA A 71 -8.49 3.42 5.21
C ALA A 71 -9.22 2.50 4.21
N PHE A 72 -8.91 1.19 4.22
CA PHE A 72 -9.63 0.21 3.40
C PHE A 72 -11.12 0.19 3.74
N HIS A 73 -11.47 0.03 5.00
CA HIS A 73 -12.86 -0.01 5.43
C HIS A 73 -13.61 1.27 5.09
N ARG A 74 -13.01 2.43 5.35
CA ARG A 74 -13.67 3.73 5.11
C ARG A 74 -13.89 4.03 3.63
N TYR A 75 -12.88 3.86 2.80
CA TYR A 75 -12.87 4.39 1.43
C TYR A 75 -13.14 3.35 0.36
N ILE A 76 -13.04 2.05 0.68
CA ILE A 76 -13.26 0.96 -0.26
C ILE A 76 -14.40 0.06 0.20
N TYR A 77 -14.33 -0.52 1.39
CA TYR A 77 -15.27 -1.53 1.83
C TYR A 77 -16.68 -0.97 2.10
N LYS A 78 -16.80 0.15 2.84
CA LYS A 78 -18.10 0.80 3.08
C LYS A 78 -18.80 1.22 1.78
N PRO A 79 -18.14 1.94 0.83
CA PRO A 79 -18.73 2.24 -0.46
C PRO A 79 -19.09 0.98 -1.28
N TYR A 80 -18.28 -0.08 -1.19
CA TYR A 80 -18.58 -1.36 -1.82
C TYR A 80 -19.88 -1.97 -1.28
N ARG A 81 -20.00 -2.05 0.04
CA ARG A 81 -21.22 -2.57 0.71
C ARG A 81 -22.45 -1.71 0.42
N ALA A 82 -22.28 -0.41 0.30
CA ALA A 82 -23.34 0.52 -0.10
C ALA A 82 -23.71 0.44 -1.60
N GLY A 83 -23.00 -0.38 -2.39
CA GLY A 83 -23.25 -0.51 -3.83
C GLY A 83 -22.82 0.71 -4.65
N THR A 84 -22.02 1.63 -4.09
CA THR A 84 -21.62 2.88 -4.75
C THR A 84 -20.75 2.63 -6.00
N PHE A 85 -20.11 1.48 -6.10
CA PHE A 85 -19.31 1.08 -7.27
C PHE A 85 -20.14 0.46 -8.41
N ARG A 86 -21.43 0.17 -8.19
CA ARG A 86 -22.29 -0.43 -9.23
C ARG A 86 -22.50 0.52 -10.40
N SER A 87 -22.73 -0.03 -11.57
CA SER A 87 -23.09 0.76 -12.75
C SER A 87 -24.35 1.58 -12.47
N GLY A 88 -24.36 2.85 -12.87
CA GLY A 88 -25.48 3.76 -12.63
C GLY A 88 -25.58 4.34 -11.20
N ALA A 89 -24.75 3.92 -10.26
CA ALA A 89 -24.80 4.47 -8.91
C ALA A 89 -24.39 5.96 -8.87
N HIS A 90 -25.17 6.76 -8.13
CA HIS A 90 -24.86 8.17 -7.93
C HIS A 90 -23.50 8.34 -7.20
N GLY A 91 -22.65 9.24 -7.70
CA GLY A 91 -21.33 9.49 -7.10
C GLY A 91 -20.28 8.39 -7.37
N ARG A 92 -20.57 7.41 -8.25
CA ARG A 92 -19.68 6.29 -8.60
C ARG A 92 -18.27 6.76 -8.98
N LEU A 93 -18.14 7.77 -9.83
CA LEU A 93 -16.83 8.29 -10.26
C LEU A 93 -16.02 8.82 -9.08
N VAL A 94 -16.64 9.60 -8.20
CA VAL A 94 -15.98 10.14 -6.99
C VAL A 94 -15.56 9.01 -6.05
N ALA A 95 -16.39 7.98 -5.90
CA ALA A 95 -16.05 6.81 -5.10
C ALA A 95 -14.82 6.07 -5.66
N PHE A 96 -14.70 5.89 -6.97
CA PHE A 96 -13.51 5.28 -7.59
C PHE A 96 -12.26 6.15 -7.43
N ILE A 97 -12.37 7.46 -7.56
CA ILE A 97 -11.23 8.36 -7.33
C ILE A 97 -10.75 8.25 -5.88
N LYS A 98 -11.66 8.33 -4.91
CA LYS A 98 -11.31 8.18 -3.48
C LYS A 98 -10.71 6.81 -3.17
N ALA A 99 -11.28 5.74 -3.72
CA ALA A 99 -10.76 4.38 -3.57
C ALA A 99 -9.36 4.24 -4.19
N GLY A 100 -9.10 4.88 -5.33
CA GLY A 100 -7.79 4.90 -5.98
C GLY A 100 -6.71 5.56 -5.11
N VAL A 101 -7.00 6.73 -4.53
CA VAL A 101 -6.08 7.41 -3.60
C VAL A 101 -5.88 6.58 -2.34
N ALA A 102 -6.96 6.06 -1.76
CA ALA A 102 -6.90 5.20 -0.59
C ALA A 102 -6.05 3.94 -0.84
N ALA A 103 -6.14 3.34 -2.02
CA ALA A 103 -5.37 2.16 -2.39
C ALA A 103 -3.85 2.42 -2.39
N LEU A 104 -3.39 3.60 -2.81
CA LEU A 104 -1.98 3.98 -2.74
C LEU A 104 -1.52 4.13 -1.30
N PHE A 105 -2.33 4.77 -0.46
CA PHE A 105 -2.07 4.90 0.97
C PHE A 105 -2.01 3.53 1.65
N ILE A 106 -3.01 2.67 1.44
CA ILE A 106 -3.08 1.31 1.97
C ILE A 106 -1.84 0.51 1.58
N LYS A 107 -1.43 0.56 0.32
CA LYS A 107 -0.23 -0.14 -0.15
C LYS A 107 1.03 0.31 0.60
N ARG A 108 1.16 1.61 0.88
CA ARG A 108 2.27 2.15 1.67
C ARG A 108 2.24 1.62 3.09
N GLU A 109 1.09 1.71 3.77
CA GLU A 109 0.94 1.30 5.16
C GLU A 109 1.13 -0.22 5.34
N ILE A 110 0.59 -1.05 4.43
CA ILE A 110 0.81 -2.50 4.44
C ILE A 110 2.30 -2.83 4.30
N ARG A 111 3.04 -2.12 3.44
CA ARG A 111 4.49 -2.34 3.28
C ARG A 111 5.26 -1.99 4.57
N LEU A 112 4.89 -0.90 5.24
CA LEU A 112 5.51 -0.50 6.50
C LEU A 112 5.16 -1.46 7.64
N ALA A 113 3.90 -1.91 7.72
CA ALA A 113 3.47 -2.93 8.65
C ALA A 113 4.21 -4.26 8.44
N PHE A 114 4.35 -4.69 7.19
CA PHE A 114 5.09 -5.89 6.82
C PHE A 114 6.55 -5.82 7.27
N ALA A 115 7.23 -4.70 6.99
CA ALA A 115 8.60 -4.49 7.44
C ALA A 115 8.72 -4.51 8.97
N ALA A 116 7.74 -3.93 9.68
CA ALA A 116 7.71 -3.97 11.14
C ALA A 116 7.47 -5.40 11.68
N ALA A 117 6.56 -6.17 11.05
CA ALA A 117 6.31 -7.56 11.43
C ALA A 117 7.56 -8.45 11.28
N GLN A 118 8.34 -8.24 10.23
CA GLN A 118 9.60 -8.95 10.00
C GLN A 118 10.64 -8.71 11.11
N ASN A 119 10.58 -7.60 11.80
CA ASN A 119 11.48 -7.22 12.88
C ASN A 119 11.00 -7.65 14.29
N SER A 120 9.98 -8.50 14.37
CA SER A 120 9.47 -9.08 15.62
C SER A 120 9.40 -10.60 15.50
N PRO A 121 10.09 -11.39 16.36
CA PRO A 121 10.10 -12.85 16.28
C PRO A 121 8.71 -13.47 16.25
N ALA A 122 7.80 -12.99 17.09
CA ALA A 122 6.45 -13.50 17.21
C ALA A 122 5.60 -13.17 15.97
N LEU A 123 5.61 -11.90 15.51
CA LEU A 123 4.85 -11.47 14.33
C LEU A 123 5.42 -12.07 13.04
N CYS A 124 6.75 -12.19 12.95
CA CYS A 124 7.40 -12.75 11.78
C CYS A 124 6.93 -14.18 11.50
N LYS A 125 6.82 -15.01 12.52
CA LYS A 125 6.42 -16.42 12.36
C LYS A 125 4.96 -16.59 11.93
N LEU A 126 4.05 -15.75 12.43
CA LEU A 126 2.61 -15.96 12.28
C LEU A 126 1.91 -14.96 11.35
N VAL A 127 2.42 -13.72 11.27
CA VAL A 127 1.73 -12.63 10.60
C VAL A 127 2.32 -12.31 9.21
N VAL A 128 3.59 -12.60 8.97
CA VAL A 128 4.25 -12.27 7.68
C VAL A 128 3.57 -12.95 6.49
N SER A 129 3.20 -14.23 6.61
CA SER A 129 2.50 -14.93 5.52
C SER A 129 1.11 -14.35 5.24
N PRO A 130 0.20 -14.18 6.23
CA PRO A 130 -1.07 -13.50 6.03
C PRO A 130 -0.95 -12.08 5.49
N MET A 131 0.02 -11.30 5.96
CA MET A 131 0.28 -9.95 5.44
C MET A 131 0.67 -9.95 3.96
N ARG A 132 1.37 -10.98 3.49
CA ARG A 132 1.64 -11.15 2.07
C ARG A 132 0.34 -11.36 1.29
N THR A 133 -0.54 -12.24 1.78
CA THR A 133 -1.86 -12.45 1.18
C THR A 133 -2.67 -11.16 1.12
N VAL A 134 -2.67 -10.34 2.19
CA VAL A 134 -3.29 -8.99 2.16
C VAL A 134 -2.67 -8.14 1.06
N SER A 135 -1.35 -8.09 0.95
CA SER A 135 -0.67 -7.30 -0.08
C SER A 135 -1.06 -7.72 -1.49
N GLU A 136 -1.13 -9.01 -1.76
CA GLU A 136 -1.49 -9.58 -3.06
C GLU A 136 -2.96 -9.33 -3.40
N THR A 137 -3.87 -9.58 -2.44
CA THR A 137 -5.31 -9.36 -2.63
C THR A 137 -5.63 -7.88 -2.82
N VAL A 138 -4.97 -6.98 -2.09
CA VAL A 138 -5.11 -5.52 -2.29
C VAL A 138 -4.63 -5.13 -3.69
N GLN A 139 -3.50 -5.64 -4.17
CA GLN A 139 -3.01 -5.33 -5.52
C GLN A 139 -3.99 -5.83 -6.59
N ALA A 140 -4.50 -7.04 -6.45
CA ALA A 140 -5.50 -7.60 -7.35
C ALA A 140 -6.81 -6.80 -7.35
N ALA A 141 -7.32 -6.43 -6.16
CA ALA A 141 -8.51 -5.62 -6.02
C ALA A 141 -8.34 -4.21 -6.61
N VAL A 142 -7.18 -3.57 -6.40
CA VAL A 142 -6.86 -2.27 -7.00
C VAL A 142 -6.79 -2.33 -8.51
N SER A 143 -6.20 -3.40 -9.07
CA SER A 143 -6.19 -3.60 -10.52
C SER A 143 -7.60 -3.69 -11.09
N LYS A 144 -8.48 -4.48 -10.46
CA LYS A 144 -9.90 -4.59 -10.84
C LYS A 144 -10.64 -3.26 -10.68
N LEU A 145 -10.45 -2.56 -9.59
CA LEU A 145 -11.07 -1.24 -9.34
C LEU A 145 -10.73 -0.22 -10.41
N LYS A 146 -9.51 -0.22 -10.97
CA LYS A 146 -9.13 0.66 -12.10
C LYS A 146 -10.00 0.43 -13.34
N HIS A 147 -10.48 -0.78 -13.52
CA HIS A 147 -11.39 -1.15 -14.62
C HIS A 147 -12.88 -1.09 -14.22
N GLY A 148 -13.17 -0.53 -13.04
CA GLY A 148 -14.56 -0.40 -12.56
C GLY A 148 -15.15 -1.68 -11.97
N ASP A 149 -14.33 -2.70 -11.72
CA ASP A 149 -14.72 -3.98 -11.10
C ASP A 149 -14.33 -3.99 -9.62
N ALA A 150 -15.32 -4.08 -8.73
CA ALA A 150 -15.14 -4.13 -7.28
C ALA A 150 -15.19 -5.57 -6.71
N SER A 151 -15.19 -6.61 -7.55
CA SER A 151 -15.40 -8.01 -7.11
C SER A 151 -14.30 -8.52 -6.15
N GLY A 152 -13.10 -7.93 -6.18
CA GLY A 152 -11.99 -8.33 -5.31
C GLY A 152 -12.05 -7.78 -3.87
N VAL A 153 -12.98 -6.86 -3.57
CA VAL A 153 -13.02 -6.18 -2.26
C VAL A 153 -13.31 -7.14 -1.11
N GLY A 154 -14.19 -8.12 -1.30
CA GLY A 154 -14.51 -9.13 -0.29
C GLY A 154 -13.31 -10.01 0.08
N SER A 155 -12.47 -10.35 -0.88
CA SER A 155 -11.25 -11.15 -0.64
C SER A 155 -10.23 -10.39 0.22
N VAL A 156 -10.14 -9.06 0.04
CA VAL A 156 -9.29 -8.22 0.89
C VAL A 156 -9.79 -8.23 2.34
N GLU A 157 -11.10 -8.11 2.54
CA GLU A 157 -11.72 -8.17 3.87
C GLU A 157 -11.40 -9.47 4.60
N THR A 158 -11.56 -10.61 3.92
CA THR A 158 -11.22 -11.92 4.49
C THR A 158 -9.74 -11.99 4.89
N ALA A 159 -8.83 -11.49 4.04
CA ALA A 159 -7.41 -11.48 4.33
C ALA A 159 -7.05 -10.55 5.50
N ILE A 160 -7.71 -9.40 5.63
CA ILE A 160 -7.56 -8.47 6.77
C ILE A 160 -7.97 -9.17 8.07
N SER A 161 -9.16 -9.75 8.13
CA SER A 161 -9.66 -10.45 9.32
C SER A 161 -8.72 -11.58 9.78
N GLN A 162 -8.08 -12.27 8.84
CA GLN A 162 -7.08 -13.29 9.15
C GLN A 162 -5.83 -12.68 9.83
N VAL A 163 -5.33 -11.54 9.32
CA VAL A 163 -4.19 -10.83 9.93
C VAL A 163 -4.53 -10.35 11.34
N GLU A 164 -5.72 -9.77 11.53
CA GLU A 164 -6.17 -9.28 12.83
C GLU A 164 -6.26 -10.40 13.86
N SER A 165 -6.85 -11.53 13.50
CA SER A 165 -6.96 -12.70 14.36
C SER A 165 -5.57 -13.21 14.78
N GLN A 166 -4.64 -13.36 13.84
CA GLN A 166 -3.31 -13.85 14.14
C GLN A 166 -2.46 -12.83 14.90
N ALA A 167 -2.57 -11.55 14.61
CA ALA A 167 -1.89 -10.49 15.35
C ALA A 167 -2.38 -10.43 16.79
N SER A 168 -3.69 -10.54 17.00
CA SER A 168 -4.30 -10.56 18.33
C SER A 168 -3.78 -11.72 19.18
N SER A 169 -3.62 -12.91 18.61
CA SER A 169 -3.02 -14.07 19.31
C SER A 169 -1.59 -13.83 19.80
N GLN A 170 -0.89 -12.85 19.22
CA GLN A 170 0.44 -12.40 19.62
C GLN A 170 0.41 -11.13 20.51
N GLY A 171 -0.76 -10.75 21.01
CA GLY A 171 -0.96 -9.54 21.80
C GLY A 171 -0.73 -8.25 21.01
N ALA A 172 -0.88 -8.30 19.68
CA ALA A 172 -0.84 -7.16 18.78
C ALA A 172 -2.27 -6.82 18.34
N ASN A 173 -3.07 -6.28 19.27
CA ASN A 173 -4.46 -5.92 18.99
C ASN A 173 -4.51 -4.74 18.03
N ILE A 174 -5.08 -4.95 16.86
CA ILE A 174 -5.27 -3.94 15.82
C ILE A 174 -6.63 -3.29 16.07
N VAL A 175 -6.62 -1.99 16.37
CA VAL A 175 -7.82 -1.16 16.43
C VAL A 175 -7.79 -0.24 15.22
N GLU A 176 -8.66 -0.50 14.27
CA GLU A 176 -8.67 0.26 13.01
C GLU A 176 -8.95 1.74 13.22
N ASN A 177 -8.17 2.56 12.54
CA ASN A 177 -8.39 4.01 12.54
C ASN A 177 -9.43 4.40 11.50
N ALA A 178 -10.69 4.50 11.93
CA ALA A 178 -11.79 4.91 11.06
C ALA A 178 -11.63 6.35 10.48
N ASN A 179 -10.73 7.14 11.04
CA ASN A 179 -10.42 8.50 10.60
C ASN A 179 -9.06 8.60 9.91
N ALA A 180 -8.48 7.47 9.47
CA ALA A 180 -7.20 7.47 8.77
C ALA A 180 -7.19 8.54 7.65
N PRO A 181 -6.27 9.50 7.68
CA PRO A 181 -6.11 10.46 6.60
C PRO A 181 -5.56 9.77 5.35
N LEU A 182 -5.83 10.34 4.16
CA LEU A 182 -5.26 9.85 2.89
C LEU A 182 -4.00 10.63 2.47
N SER A 183 -3.49 11.46 3.36
CA SER A 183 -2.29 12.29 3.14
C SER A 183 -1.11 11.81 3.97
#